data_76e9cddc35457d4c270af2b222889270
#
_entry.id   76e9cddc35457d4c270af2b222889270
#
_cell.length_a   1.000
_cell.length_b   1.000
_cell.length_c   1.000
_cell.angle_alpha   90.00
_cell.angle_beta   90.00
_cell.angle_gamma   90.00
#
_symmetry.space_group_name_H-M   'P 1'
#
loop_
_entity.id
_entity.type
_entity.pdbx_description
1 polymer ?
#
loop_
_entity_poly.entity_id
_entity_poly.type
_entity_poly.pdbx_seq_one_letter_code
_entity_poly.pdbx_strand_id
1 'polypeptide(L)'
;MRPPSRRTPDSGRFVAIRADDRAASKPKTAEMHPGPGFRVRLHVRRPPRTLVAAFAEFDTPAISDLMNRLFTMSHDIKPLTDPSLRVLGPACTVKVFPGDNLMVHKSIDIARPGDVVVVDASGSSLTAVLGDLVSTKAKHRGIAGFVVDGLIRDLPAILGLQDFPVFARGVTPIGPLHRGPGEVNYPISAGGIVVNAGDIVVGDRNGVVVVPQDAAGELIGRLRGRAAVEAEYHAAVARGDFSNEWVDYILAEAGVETAMEPSDPTPL
;
A
#
# COMPACT_ATOMS: atom_id res chain seq x y z
N MET A 1 26.03 -57.50 44.00
CA MET A 1 26.04 -56.08 43.52
C MET A 1 24.78 -55.84 42.65
N ARG A 2 23.84 -55.01 43.14
CA ARG A 2 22.68 -54.57 42.37
C ARG A 2 23.06 -53.29 41.60
N PRO A 3 22.68 -53.09 40.34
CA PRO A 3 22.97 -51.87 39.63
C PRO A 3 22.09 -50.72 40.17
N PRO A 4 22.56 -49.45 40.10
CA PRO A 4 21.79 -48.30 40.58
C PRO A 4 20.60 -48.03 39.68
N SER A 5 19.44 -47.77 40.31
CA SER A 5 18.21 -47.36 39.65
C SER A 5 18.40 -46.03 38.95
N ARG A 6 18.13 -45.97 37.63
CA ARG A 6 18.02 -44.73 36.89
C ARG A 6 16.81 -43.95 37.41
N ARG A 7 17.02 -42.78 38.02
CA ARG A 7 16.01 -41.79 38.27
C ARG A 7 15.51 -41.26 36.91
N THR A 8 14.28 -41.45 36.56
CA THR A 8 13.59 -40.75 35.47
C THR A 8 13.55 -39.27 35.83
N PRO A 9 13.78 -38.35 34.87
CA PRO A 9 13.61 -36.92 35.13
C PRO A 9 12.11 -36.66 35.44
N ASP A 10 11.90 -35.94 36.53
CA ASP A 10 10.58 -35.42 36.92
C ASP A 10 9.98 -34.62 35.76
N SER A 11 8.91 -35.15 35.16
CA SER A 11 8.20 -34.43 34.13
C SER A 11 7.55 -33.19 34.77
N GLY A 12 8.16 -32.02 34.55
CA GLY A 12 7.67 -30.76 35.08
C GLY A 12 6.16 -30.63 34.83
N ARG A 13 5.39 -30.70 35.88
CA ARG A 13 3.95 -30.46 35.82
C ARG A 13 3.73 -29.00 35.48
N PHE A 14 3.29 -28.73 34.24
CA PHE A 14 2.67 -27.47 33.94
C PHE A 14 1.43 -27.30 34.81
N VAL A 15 1.51 -26.41 35.79
CA VAL A 15 0.34 -26.03 36.60
C VAL A 15 -0.49 -25.08 35.74
N ALA A 16 -1.67 -25.52 35.31
CA ALA A 16 -2.63 -24.64 34.65
C ALA A 16 -3.03 -23.52 35.63
N ILE A 17 -2.71 -22.29 35.26
CA ILE A 17 -3.07 -21.11 36.04
C ILE A 17 -4.59 -20.93 35.89
N ARG A 18 -5.35 -21.06 36.97
CA ARG A 18 -6.81 -20.90 36.96
C ARG A 18 -7.19 -19.46 36.63
N ALA A 19 -8.25 -19.28 35.82
CA ALA A 19 -8.71 -17.98 35.33
C ALA A 19 -9.11 -17.03 36.46
N ASP A 20 -9.59 -17.57 37.56
CA ASP A 20 -10.19 -16.81 38.68
C ASP A 20 -9.18 -16.04 39.55
N ASP A 21 -7.93 -16.50 39.62
CA ASP A 21 -6.88 -15.84 40.42
C ASP A 21 -6.28 -14.60 39.77
N ARG A 22 -6.70 -14.27 38.52
CA ARG A 22 -6.11 -13.20 37.72
C ARG A 22 -6.93 -11.92 37.63
N ALA A 23 -8.22 -11.97 38.02
CA ALA A 23 -9.13 -10.84 37.81
C ALA A 23 -8.74 -9.59 38.61
N ALA A 24 -8.12 -9.77 39.78
CA ALA A 24 -7.76 -8.67 40.69
C ALA A 24 -6.42 -8.01 40.40
N SER A 25 -5.51 -8.65 39.60
CA SER A 25 -4.15 -8.17 39.37
C SER A 25 -3.89 -7.65 37.95
N LYS A 26 -4.88 -7.76 37.05
CA LYS A 26 -4.71 -7.30 35.66
C LYS A 26 -4.68 -5.77 35.62
N PRO A 27 -3.61 -5.16 35.04
CA PRO A 27 -3.59 -3.71 34.84
C PRO A 27 -4.78 -3.26 33.99
N LYS A 28 -5.57 -2.31 34.44
CA LYS A 28 -6.71 -1.75 33.68
C LYS A 28 -6.26 -1.08 32.38
N THR A 29 -5.02 -0.59 32.33
CA THR A 29 -4.40 -0.01 31.15
C THR A 29 -4.13 -1.02 30.02
N ALA A 30 -4.21 -2.34 30.31
CA ALA A 30 -4.06 -3.40 29.30
C ALA A 30 -5.40 -3.79 28.64
N GLU A 31 -6.48 -3.09 28.92
CA GLU A 31 -7.79 -3.32 28.32
C GLU A 31 -7.92 -2.53 27.01
N MET A 32 -8.49 -3.17 25.98
CA MET A 32 -8.91 -2.48 24.77
C MET A 32 -10.27 -1.84 24.97
N HIS A 33 -10.42 -0.63 24.47
CA HIS A 33 -11.66 0.14 24.61
C HIS A 33 -12.32 0.35 23.25
N PRO A 34 -13.66 0.30 23.14
CA PRO A 34 -14.35 0.70 21.92
C PRO A 34 -14.18 2.21 21.66
N GLY A 35 -14.26 2.62 20.38
CA GLY A 35 -14.11 4.03 19.99
C GLY A 35 -12.86 4.25 19.12
N PRO A 36 -12.22 5.44 19.17
CA PRO A 36 -11.03 5.72 18.37
C PRO A 36 -9.95 4.65 18.55
N GLY A 37 -9.46 4.11 17.42
CA GLY A 37 -8.51 3.00 17.41
C GLY A 37 -9.14 1.60 17.43
N PHE A 38 -10.48 1.47 17.66
CA PHE A 38 -11.17 0.17 17.62
C PHE A 38 -12.62 0.32 17.14
N ARG A 39 -12.81 0.65 15.88
CA ARG A 39 -14.12 0.95 15.28
C ARG A 39 -14.21 0.62 13.80
N VAL A 40 -15.44 0.47 13.30
CA VAL A 40 -15.75 0.13 11.91
C VAL A 40 -16.81 1.07 11.38
N ARG A 41 -16.56 1.71 10.24
CA ARG A 41 -17.57 2.48 9.49
C ARG A 41 -18.08 1.63 8.34
N LEU A 42 -19.37 1.30 8.35
CA LEU A 42 -19.97 0.38 7.37
C LEU A 42 -20.23 1.04 6.00
N HIS A 43 -20.51 2.34 5.99
CA HIS A 43 -20.88 3.08 4.79
C HIS A 43 -19.91 4.23 4.53
N VAL A 44 -19.40 4.27 3.31
CA VAL A 44 -18.56 5.36 2.81
C VAL A 44 -19.05 5.80 1.44
N ARG A 45 -18.88 7.10 1.15
CA ARG A 45 -19.09 7.64 -0.18
C ARG A 45 -18.01 7.10 -1.11
N ARG A 46 -18.41 6.76 -2.34
CA ARG A 46 -17.49 6.35 -3.40
C ARG A 46 -17.72 7.19 -4.64
N PRO A 47 -16.70 7.50 -5.43
CA PRO A 47 -16.85 8.14 -6.72
C PRO A 47 -17.69 7.26 -7.67
N PRO A 48 -18.36 7.86 -8.68
CA PRO A 48 -19.01 7.09 -9.73
C PRO A 48 -18.04 6.11 -10.41
N ARG A 49 -18.48 4.90 -10.73
CA ARG A 49 -17.63 3.87 -11.37
C ARG A 49 -17.03 4.35 -12.70
N THR A 50 -17.75 5.15 -13.47
CA THR A 50 -17.27 5.75 -14.71
C THR A 50 -16.09 6.69 -14.49
N LEU A 51 -16.11 7.46 -13.39
CA LEU A 51 -15.02 8.35 -13.03
C LEU A 51 -13.78 7.54 -12.58
N VAL A 52 -13.97 6.49 -11.78
CA VAL A 52 -12.87 5.59 -11.38
C VAL A 52 -12.25 4.94 -12.62
N ALA A 53 -13.08 4.38 -13.51
CA ALA A 53 -12.61 3.70 -14.71
C ALA A 53 -11.81 4.62 -15.67
N ALA A 54 -12.10 5.92 -15.70
CA ALA A 54 -11.37 6.88 -16.52
C ALA A 54 -9.87 6.97 -16.16
N PHE A 55 -9.48 6.67 -14.92
CA PHE A 55 -8.07 6.64 -14.51
C PHE A 55 -7.28 5.46 -15.12
N ALA A 56 -7.96 4.46 -15.70
CA ALA A 56 -7.29 3.37 -16.40
C ALA A 56 -6.54 3.84 -17.67
N GLU A 57 -6.91 5.00 -18.21
CA GLU A 57 -6.28 5.61 -19.40
C GLU A 57 -4.87 6.15 -19.12
N PHE A 58 -4.50 6.36 -17.85
CA PHE A 58 -3.28 7.06 -17.43
C PHE A 58 -2.40 6.19 -16.54
N ASP A 59 -1.09 6.34 -16.65
CA ASP A 59 -0.12 5.73 -15.74
C ASP A 59 0.03 6.54 -14.43
N THR A 60 0.63 5.93 -13.42
CA THR A 60 0.82 6.59 -12.12
C THR A 60 1.75 7.81 -12.17
N PRO A 61 2.82 7.88 -13.00
CA PRO A 61 3.63 9.09 -13.17
C PRO A 61 2.82 10.30 -13.65
N ALA A 62 2.01 10.14 -14.71
CA ALA A 62 1.19 11.22 -15.22
C ALA A 62 0.20 11.76 -14.18
N ILE A 63 -0.44 10.86 -13.42
CA ILE A 63 -1.34 11.21 -12.33
C ILE A 63 -0.60 11.95 -11.22
N SER A 64 0.57 11.44 -10.81
CA SER A 64 1.42 12.02 -9.76
C SER A 64 1.85 13.44 -10.10
N ASP A 65 2.31 13.66 -11.32
CA ASP A 65 2.80 14.96 -11.78
C ASP A 65 1.73 16.06 -11.70
N LEU A 66 0.50 15.74 -12.11
CA LEU A 66 -0.62 16.68 -12.05
C LEU A 66 -1.19 16.89 -10.64
N MET A 67 -0.75 16.09 -9.66
CA MET A 67 -1.01 16.27 -8.24
C MET A 67 0.20 16.82 -7.47
N ASN A 68 1.13 17.49 -8.17
CA ASN A 68 2.35 18.08 -7.60
C ASN A 68 3.21 17.07 -6.81
N ARG A 69 3.11 15.78 -7.14
CA ARG A 69 3.89 14.64 -6.55
C ARG A 69 3.63 14.40 -5.05
N LEU A 70 2.56 14.99 -4.48
CA LEU A 70 2.29 14.95 -3.03
C LEU A 70 1.41 13.77 -2.60
N PHE A 71 0.85 13.02 -3.55
CA PHE A 71 -0.11 11.94 -3.30
C PHE A 71 0.39 10.57 -3.76
N THR A 72 1.71 10.41 -3.85
CA THR A 72 2.37 9.17 -4.21
C THR A 72 2.88 8.46 -2.97
N MET A 73 2.57 7.18 -2.83
CA MET A 73 3.05 6.37 -1.72
C MET A 73 4.57 6.09 -1.84
N SER A 74 5.19 5.75 -0.72
CA SER A 74 6.60 5.33 -0.66
C SER A 74 6.90 4.26 -1.73
N HIS A 75 8.04 4.39 -2.39
CA HIS A 75 8.56 3.45 -3.39
C HIS A 75 8.77 2.02 -2.84
N ASP A 76 8.80 1.85 -1.53
CA ASP A 76 8.86 0.52 -0.91
C ASP A 76 7.59 -0.29 -1.11
N ILE A 77 6.43 0.38 -1.34
CA ILE A 77 5.17 -0.28 -1.66
C ILE A 77 5.12 -0.51 -3.16
N LYS A 78 5.39 -1.73 -3.57
CA LYS A 78 5.53 -2.14 -4.98
C LYS A 78 4.73 -3.40 -5.29
N PRO A 79 4.44 -3.70 -6.57
CA PRO A 79 3.75 -4.91 -6.95
C PRO A 79 4.57 -6.14 -6.55
N LEU A 80 3.97 -7.06 -5.79
CA LEU A 80 4.55 -8.35 -5.44
C LEU A 80 3.94 -9.50 -6.28
N THR A 81 2.86 -9.24 -7.01
CA THR A 81 2.27 -10.13 -8.01
C THR A 81 2.73 -9.72 -9.39
N ASP A 82 2.10 -10.23 -10.46
CA ASP A 82 2.47 -9.87 -11.83
C ASP A 82 2.51 -8.34 -11.98
N PRO A 83 3.68 -7.76 -12.31
CA PRO A 83 3.83 -6.30 -12.41
C PRO A 83 3.07 -5.67 -13.59
N SER A 84 2.50 -6.46 -14.50
CA SER A 84 1.59 -5.97 -15.54
C SER A 84 0.18 -5.69 -15.01
N LEU A 85 -0.18 -6.28 -13.87
CA LEU A 85 -1.46 -6.04 -13.23
C LEU A 85 -1.51 -4.63 -12.60
N ARG A 86 -2.63 -3.97 -12.81
CA ARG A 86 -2.92 -2.68 -12.18
C ARG A 86 -3.94 -2.85 -11.06
N VAL A 87 -3.77 -2.10 -9.99
CA VAL A 87 -4.82 -1.89 -9.01
C VAL A 87 -5.51 -0.56 -9.28
N LEU A 88 -6.85 -0.57 -9.35
CA LEU A 88 -7.66 0.63 -9.59
C LEU A 88 -9.02 0.48 -8.89
N GLY A 89 -9.33 1.39 -7.98
CA GLY A 89 -10.62 1.39 -7.30
C GLY A 89 -10.70 2.35 -6.13
N PRO A 90 -11.91 2.55 -5.57
CA PRO A 90 -12.09 3.31 -4.35
C PRO A 90 -11.42 2.61 -3.16
N ALA A 91 -10.78 3.38 -2.28
CA ALA A 91 -10.13 2.86 -1.09
C ALA A 91 -11.14 2.35 -0.04
N CYS A 92 -11.01 1.11 0.37
CA CYS A 92 -11.48 0.61 1.65
C CYS A 92 -10.28 0.64 2.61
N THR A 93 -10.23 1.62 3.49
CA THR A 93 -9.07 1.85 4.36
C THR A 93 -9.13 0.98 5.60
N VAL A 94 -7.98 0.42 5.98
CA VAL A 94 -7.84 -0.47 7.14
C VAL A 94 -6.61 -0.06 7.93
N LYS A 95 -6.79 0.29 9.20
CA LYS A 95 -5.68 0.44 10.15
C LYS A 95 -5.62 -0.80 11.03
N VAL A 96 -4.42 -1.36 11.16
CA VAL A 96 -4.17 -2.48 12.07
C VAL A 96 -3.07 -2.13 13.07
N PHE A 97 -3.14 -2.76 14.24
CA PHE A 97 -1.97 -2.80 15.13
C PHE A 97 -0.90 -3.69 14.49
N PRO A 98 0.38 -3.28 14.48
CA PRO A 98 1.44 -4.11 13.93
C PRO A 98 1.43 -5.52 14.52
N GLY A 99 1.35 -6.52 13.63
CA GLY A 99 1.24 -7.93 14.05
C GLY A 99 -0.19 -8.45 14.24
N ASP A 100 -1.22 -7.66 13.92
CA ASP A 100 -2.63 -8.08 13.95
C ASP A 100 -3.31 -7.88 12.59
N ASN A 101 -4.38 -8.65 12.31
CA ASN A 101 -5.15 -8.48 11.07
C ASN A 101 -6.67 -8.67 11.25
N LEU A 102 -7.19 -8.57 12.46
CA LEU A 102 -8.63 -8.67 12.69
C LEU A 102 -9.43 -7.73 11.78
N MET A 103 -8.96 -6.48 11.64
CA MET A 103 -9.64 -5.47 10.81
C MET A 103 -9.45 -5.71 9.31
N VAL A 104 -8.38 -6.41 8.87
CA VAL A 104 -8.26 -6.86 7.48
C VAL A 104 -9.34 -7.88 7.17
N HIS A 105 -9.59 -8.86 8.04
CA HIS A 105 -10.69 -9.80 7.86
C HIS A 105 -12.04 -9.08 7.81
N LYS A 106 -12.26 -8.10 8.71
CA LYS A 106 -13.51 -7.32 8.71
C LYS A 106 -13.69 -6.48 7.45
N SER A 107 -12.62 -5.92 6.89
CA SER A 107 -12.70 -5.13 5.67
C SER A 107 -13.21 -5.92 4.48
N ILE A 108 -12.87 -7.21 4.36
CA ILE A 108 -13.34 -8.08 3.28
C ILE A 108 -14.86 -8.26 3.32
N ASP A 109 -15.48 -8.21 4.51
CA ASP A 109 -16.94 -8.31 4.65
C ASP A 109 -17.68 -7.05 4.19
N ILE A 110 -17.06 -5.86 4.27
CA ILE A 110 -17.71 -4.58 4.04
C ILE A 110 -17.23 -3.86 2.77
N ALA A 111 -16.07 -4.22 2.24
CA ALA A 111 -15.61 -3.75 0.94
C ALA A 111 -16.59 -4.19 -0.16
N ARG A 112 -16.77 -3.33 -1.16
CA ARG A 112 -17.64 -3.61 -2.32
C ARG A 112 -16.82 -4.14 -3.49
N PRO A 113 -17.43 -4.87 -4.43
CA PRO A 113 -16.76 -5.24 -5.66
C PRO A 113 -16.19 -4.02 -6.38
N GLY A 114 -14.90 -4.07 -6.69
CA GLY A 114 -14.13 -2.99 -7.28
C GLY A 114 -13.42 -2.07 -6.28
N ASP A 115 -13.63 -2.22 -4.96
CA ASP A 115 -12.83 -1.49 -3.98
C ASP A 115 -11.39 -2.03 -3.93
N VAL A 116 -10.45 -1.16 -3.61
CA VAL A 116 -9.07 -1.52 -3.24
C VAL A 116 -8.95 -1.47 -1.71
N VAL A 117 -8.52 -2.56 -1.10
CA VAL A 117 -8.27 -2.57 0.35
C VAL A 117 -6.87 -2.02 0.61
N VAL A 118 -6.81 -0.87 1.27
CA VAL A 118 -5.55 -0.21 1.65
C VAL A 118 -5.29 -0.42 3.13
N VAL A 119 -4.19 -1.11 3.45
CA VAL A 119 -3.86 -1.49 4.84
C VAL A 119 -2.69 -0.66 5.35
N ASP A 120 -2.94 0.10 6.41
CA ASP A 120 -1.92 0.76 7.22
C ASP A 120 -1.50 -0.18 8.36
N ALA A 121 -0.36 -0.84 8.19
CA ALA A 121 0.31 -1.62 9.22
C ALA A 121 1.52 -0.86 9.81
N SER A 122 1.53 0.48 9.67
CA SER A 122 2.59 1.38 10.17
C SER A 122 3.99 1.03 9.64
N GLY A 123 4.09 0.53 8.39
CA GLY A 123 5.35 0.12 7.80
C GLY A 123 6.00 -1.08 8.50
N SER A 124 5.23 -1.86 9.27
CA SER A 124 5.77 -3.00 10.04
C SER A 124 6.58 -3.95 9.17
N SER A 125 7.81 -4.26 9.60
CA SER A 125 8.76 -5.14 8.92
C SER A 125 8.89 -6.51 9.59
N LEU A 126 8.01 -6.84 10.55
CA LEU A 126 8.11 -8.10 11.31
C LEU A 126 7.09 -9.14 10.87
N THR A 127 5.81 -8.77 10.88
CA THR A 127 4.70 -9.70 10.67
C THR A 127 3.92 -9.37 9.42
N ALA A 128 3.46 -10.41 8.71
CA ALA A 128 2.48 -10.26 7.64
C ALA A 128 1.11 -9.87 8.20
N VAL A 129 0.32 -9.13 7.42
CA VAL A 129 -1.07 -8.78 7.77
C VAL A 129 -2.09 -9.59 6.95
N LEU A 130 -1.65 -10.19 5.85
CA LEU A 130 -2.48 -11.07 5.01
C LEU A 130 -1.63 -12.12 4.30
N GLY A 131 -2.28 -13.15 3.81
CA GLY A 131 -1.71 -14.22 3.02
C GLY A 131 -2.72 -14.72 1.97
N ASP A 132 -2.54 -15.94 1.51
CA ASP A 132 -3.29 -16.59 0.45
C ASP A 132 -4.80 -16.69 0.73
N LEU A 133 -5.19 -17.12 1.93
CA LEU A 133 -6.61 -17.28 2.31
C LEU A 133 -7.36 -15.94 2.30
N VAL A 134 -6.73 -14.89 2.78
CA VAL A 134 -7.31 -13.53 2.78
C VAL A 134 -7.43 -13.02 1.35
N SER A 135 -6.38 -13.19 0.54
CA SER A 135 -6.35 -12.79 -0.86
C SER A 135 -7.38 -13.55 -1.71
N THR A 136 -7.52 -14.84 -1.48
CA THR A 136 -8.53 -15.68 -2.14
C THR A 136 -9.95 -15.21 -1.83
N LYS A 137 -10.26 -14.96 -0.55
CA LYS A 137 -11.57 -14.41 -0.14
C LYS A 137 -11.84 -13.05 -0.77
N ALA A 138 -10.85 -12.16 -0.80
CA ALA A 138 -10.96 -10.84 -1.41
C ALA A 138 -11.27 -10.94 -2.91
N LYS A 139 -10.55 -11.80 -3.64
CA LYS A 139 -10.81 -12.06 -5.07
C LYS A 139 -12.23 -12.57 -5.31
N HIS A 140 -12.69 -13.54 -4.52
CA HIS A 140 -14.07 -14.05 -4.62
C HIS A 140 -15.16 -12.99 -4.33
N ARG A 141 -14.84 -12.00 -3.51
CA ARG A 141 -15.72 -10.85 -3.23
C ARG A 141 -15.64 -9.76 -4.31
N GLY A 142 -14.81 -9.95 -5.33
CA GLY A 142 -14.62 -8.95 -6.39
C GLY A 142 -13.84 -7.71 -5.95
N ILE A 143 -13.10 -7.78 -4.87
CA ILE A 143 -12.15 -6.73 -4.45
C ILE A 143 -11.07 -6.60 -5.52
N ALA A 144 -10.74 -5.36 -5.90
CA ALA A 144 -9.83 -5.08 -7.03
C ALA A 144 -8.35 -5.38 -6.71
N GLY A 145 -7.99 -5.47 -5.44
CA GLY A 145 -6.64 -5.78 -5.00
C GLY A 145 -6.30 -5.24 -3.63
N PHE A 146 -5.07 -5.46 -3.22
CA PHE A 146 -4.53 -4.97 -1.95
C PHE A 146 -3.39 -3.99 -2.17
N VAL A 147 -3.35 -2.95 -1.32
CA VAL A 147 -2.18 -2.09 -1.10
C VAL A 147 -1.85 -2.11 0.38
N VAL A 148 -0.67 -2.62 0.75
CA VAL A 148 -0.29 -2.89 2.14
C VAL A 148 0.95 -2.10 2.51
N ASP A 149 0.81 -1.16 3.42
CA ASP A 149 1.94 -0.50 4.06
C ASP A 149 2.49 -1.40 5.20
N GLY A 150 3.10 -2.52 4.79
CA GLY A 150 3.58 -3.60 5.63
C GLY A 150 3.93 -4.84 4.81
N LEU A 151 3.96 -6.00 5.48
CA LEU A 151 4.34 -7.27 4.87
C LEU A 151 3.15 -8.19 4.61
N ILE A 152 3.31 -9.08 3.64
CA ILE A 152 2.40 -10.19 3.34
C ILE A 152 3.13 -11.53 3.52
N ARG A 153 2.40 -12.65 3.41
CA ARG A 153 2.97 -14.00 3.38
C ARG A 153 2.35 -14.84 2.25
N ASP A 154 2.78 -16.07 2.12
CA ASP A 154 2.22 -17.06 1.18
C ASP A 154 2.27 -16.60 -0.29
N LEU A 155 3.32 -15.81 -0.67
CA LEU A 155 3.43 -15.20 -1.99
C LEU A 155 3.27 -16.19 -3.15
N PRO A 156 3.85 -17.43 -3.13
CA PRO A 156 3.65 -18.39 -4.22
C PRO A 156 2.17 -18.74 -4.47
N ALA A 157 1.37 -18.86 -3.41
CA ALA A 157 -0.05 -19.14 -3.52
C ALA A 157 -0.85 -17.92 -4.01
N ILE A 158 -0.46 -16.71 -3.58
CA ILE A 158 -1.06 -15.45 -4.07
C ILE A 158 -0.77 -15.25 -5.57
N LEU A 159 0.43 -15.56 -6.04
CA LEU A 159 0.78 -15.55 -7.47
C LEU A 159 -0.11 -16.52 -8.28
N GLY A 160 -0.48 -17.66 -7.69
CA GLY A 160 -1.41 -18.62 -8.28
C GLY A 160 -2.84 -18.10 -8.46
N LEU A 161 -3.21 -16.99 -7.83
CA LEU A 161 -4.52 -16.35 -8.03
C LEU A 161 -4.63 -15.65 -9.39
N GLN A 162 -3.50 -15.45 -10.11
CA GLN A 162 -3.46 -14.71 -11.37
C GLN A 162 -4.12 -13.31 -11.19
N ASP A 163 -4.77 -12.74 -12.10
CA ASP A 163 -5.45 -11.43 -12.15
C ASP A 163 -5.81 -10.74 -10.81
N PHE A 164 -5.00 -10.91 -9.75
CA PHE A 164 -5.23 -10.29 -8.44
C PHE A 164 -4.00 -9.52 -7.96
N PRO A 165 -3.97 -8.19 -8.16
CA PRO A 165 -2.82 -7.36 -7.82
C PRO A 165 -2.68 -7.19 -6.29
N VAL A 166 -1.46 -7.38 -5.81
CA VAL A 166 -1.07 -7.12 -4.41
C VAL A 166 0.20 -6.29 -4.39
N PHE A 167 0.10 -5.12 -3.79
CA PHE A 167 1.20 -4.18 -3.55
C PHE A 167 1.55 -4.22 -2.07
N ALA A 168 2.83 -4.38 -1.73
CA ALA A 168 3.28 -4.39 -0.34
C ALA A 168 4.77 -4.03 -0.24
N ARG A 169 5.26 -3.83 0.99
CA ARG A 169 6.69 -3.60 1.26
C ARG A 169 7.54 -4.86 1.10
N GLY A 170 6.96 -6.03 1.26
CA GLY A 170 7.71 -7.30 1.16
C GLY A 170 6.96 -8.48 1.73
N VAL A 171 7.71 -9.56 1.96
CA VAL A 171 7.20 -10.87 2.36
C VAL A 171 7.89 -11.36 3.63
N THR A 172 7.15 -12.01 4.52
CA THR A 172 7.67 -12.67 5.73
C THR A 172 6.85 -13.94 6.03
N PRO A 173 7.43 -15.01 6.57
CA PRO A 173 6.67 -16.18 7.00
C PRO A 173 5.92 -15.97 8.32
N ILE A 174 6.20 -14.88 9.08
CA ILE A 174 5.59 -14.64 10.38
C ILE A 174 4.14 -14.17 10.19
N GLY A 175 3.18 -14.98 10.66
CA GLY A 175 1.76 -14.67 10.58
C GLY A 175 1.29 -13.70 11.67
N PRO A 176 0.14 -13.02 11.44
CA PRO A 176 -0.45 -12.07 12.39
C PRO A 176 -1.28 -12.77 13.48
N LEU A 177 -1.59 -12.00 14.53
CA LEU A 177 -2.66 -12.31 15.48
C LEU A 177 -4.02 -11.81 14.93
N HIS A 178 -5.12 -12.17 15.62
CA HIS A 178 -6.49 -11.81 15.23
C HIS A 178 -7.26 -11.25 16.44
N ARG A 179 -6.76 -10.17 17.04
CA ARG A 179 -7.29 -9.65 18.32
C ARG A 179 -7.67 -8.17 18.28
N GLY A 180 -7.17 -7.43 17.28
CA GLY A 180 -7.23 -5.97 17.23
C GLY A 180 -6.19 -5.32 18.18
N PRO A 181 -6.19 -4.02 18.34
CA PRO A 181 -7.16 -3.05 17.81
C PRO A 181 -6.95 -2.72 16.33
N GLY A 182 -7.79 -1.80 15.83
CA GLY A 182 -7.70 -1.28 14.47
C GLY A 182 -8.99 -0.58 14.03
N GLU A 183 -8.98 -0.04 12.83
CA GLU A 183 -10.12 0.70 12.26
C GLU A 183 -10.37 0.30 10.81
N VAL A 184 -11.64 0.36 10.38
CA VAL A 184 -12.01 0.18 8.97
C VAL A 184 -12.81 1.38 8.48
N ASN A 185 -12.45 1.88 7.28
CA ASN A 185 -13.07 3.02 6.62
C ASN A 185 -12.92 4.35 7.39
N TYR A 186 -11.87 4.50 8.19
CA TYR A 186 -11.40 5.77 8.74
C TYR A 186 -10.13 6.22 8.01
N PRO A 187 -9.77 7.51 8.08
CA PRO A 187 -8.51 7.98 7.50
C PRO A 187 -7.32 7.21 8.06
N ILE A 188 -6.39 6.85 7.19
CA ILE A 188 -5.15 6.15 7.53
C ILE A 188 -3.94 6.90 6.98
N SER A 189 -2.75 6.56 7.46
CA SER A 189 -1.49 6.97 6.85
C SER A 189 -0.83 5.72 6.26
N ALA A 190 -0.75 5.63 4.94
CA ALA A 190 -0.13 4.51 4.24
C ALA A 190 0.88 5.01 3.21
N GLY A 191 2.08 4.44 3.22
CA GLY A 191 3.14 4.86 2.31
C GLY A 191 3.57 6.32 2.46
N GLY A 192 3.36 6.92 3.65
CA GLY A 192 3.74 8.29 3.94
C GLY A 192 2.68 9.34 3.58
N ILE A 193 1.52 8.95 3.07
CA ILE A 193 0.43 9.87 2.71
C ILE A 193 -0.86 9.51 3.44
N VAL A 194 -1.76 10.49 3.57
CA VAL A 194 -3.11 10.26 4.11
C VAL A 194 -4.00 9.66 3.02
N VAL A 195 -4.72 8.60 3.37
CA VAL A 195 -5.72 7.96 2.51
C VAL A 195 -7.06 7.98 3.23
N ASN A 196 -8.08 8.55 2.59
CA ASN A 196 -9.45 8.51 3.10
C ASN A 196 -10.24 7.39 2.42
N ALA A 197 -11.20 6.84 3.13
CA ALA A 197 -12.10 5.87 2.54
C ALA A 197 -12.89 6.49 1.37
N GLY A 198 -12.83 5.86 0.20
CA GLY A 198 -13.43 6.33 -1.04
C GLY A 198 -12.50 7.13 -1.95
N ASP A 199 -11.28 7.51 -1.53
CA ASP A 199 -10.27 8.05 -2.43
C ASP A 199 -9.92 7.01 -3.53
N ILE A 200 -9.57 7.47 -4.73
CA ILE A 200 -9.25 6.55 -5.82
C ILE A 200 -7.79 6.13 -5.71
N VAL A 201 -7.56 4.84 -5.59
CA VAL A 201 -6.22 4.24 -5.59
C VAL A 201 -5.89 3.77 -6.99
N VAL A 202 -4.76 4.19 -7.51
CA VAL A 202 -4.20 3.74 -8.80
C VAL A 202 -2.80 3.21 -8.54
N GLY A 203 -2.56 1.96 -8.92
CA GLY A 203 -1.23 1.36 -8.82
C GLY A 203 -0.85 0.62 -10.09
N ASP A 204 0.40 0.78 -10.50
CA ASP A 204 1.03 0.07 -11.60
C ASP A 204 2.48 -0.28 -11.22
N ARG A 205 3.30 -0.74 -12.18
CA ARG A 205 4.70 -1.11 -11.91
C ARG A 205 5.58 0.03 -11.37
N ASN A 206 5.17 1.30 -11.55
CA ASN A 206 5.93 2.44 -11.02
C ASN A 206 5.63 2.71 -9.54
N GLY A 207 4.51 2.21 -9.01
CA GLY A 207 4.10 2.41 -7.63
C GLY A 207 2.61 2.72 -7.49
N VAL A 208 2.25 3.39 -6.41
CA VAL A 208 0.85 3.68 -6.05
C VAL A 208 0.63 5.17 -5.85
N VAL A 209 -0.40 5.72 -6.47
CA VAL A 209 -0.90 7.08 -6.24
C VAL A 209 -2.32 7.04 -5.70
N VAL A 210 -2.69 8.03 -4.88
CA VAL A 210 -4.03 8.16 -4.31
C VAL A 210 -4.61 9.49 -4.73
N VAL A 211 -5.76 9.44 -5.38
CA VAL A 211 -6.48 10.61 -5.85
C VAL A 211 -7.62 10.91 -4.88
N PRO A 212 -7.61 12.06 -4.18
CA PRO A 212 -8.75 12.48 -3.35
C PRO A 212 -10.02 12.49 -4.17
N GLN A 213 -11.09 11.85 -3.66
CA GLN A 213 -12.32 11.66 -4.43
C GLN A 213 -12.95 12.97 -4.90
N ASP A 214 -12.76 14.06 -4.15
CA ASP A 214 -13.33 15.37 -4.49
C ASP A 214 -12.53 16.09 -5.59
N ALA A 215 -11.27 15.76 -5.81
CA ALA A 215 -10.41 16.30 -6.88
C ALA A 215 -10.47 15.47 -8.17
N ALA A 216 -11.00 14.25 -8.12
CA ALA A 216 -10.89 13.27 -9.21
C ALA A 216 -11.50 13.75 -10.53
N GLY A 217 -12.63 14.44 -10.48
CA GLY A 217 -13.31 14.95 -11.70
C GLY A 217 -12.49 16.02 -12.41
N GLU A 218 -11.91 16.96 -11.66
CA GLU A 218 -11.04 18.00 -12.21
C GLU A 218 -9.75 17.42 -12.77
N LEU A 219 -9.14 16.49 -12.03
CA LEU A 219 -7.88 15.87 -12.41
C LEU A 219 -7.99 15.10 -13.73
N ILE A 220 -9.06 14.34 -13.95
CA ILE A 220 -9.31 13.66 -15.25
C ILE A 220 -9.40 14.66 -16.41
N GLY A 221 -10.03 15.79 -16.21
CA GLY A 221 -10.08 16.85 -17.22
C GLY A 221 -8.67 17.36 -17.59
N ARG A 222 -7.82 17.60 -16.59
CA ARG A 222 -6.44 18.04 -16.79
C ARG A 222 -5.58 16.95 -17.46
N LEU A 223 -5.71 15.70 -17.05
CA LEU A 223 -4.99 14.57 -17.65
C LEU A 223 -5.29 14.43 -19.14
N ARG A 224 -6.57 14.47 -19.51
CA ARG A 224 -6.99 14.41 -20.92
C ARG A 224 -6.52 15.60 -21.74
N GLY A 225 -6.58 16.81 -21.16
CA GLY A 225 -6.11 18.02 -21.84
C GLY A 225 -4.61 17.99 -22.10
N ARG A 226 -3.81 17.32 -21.26
CA ARG A 226 -2.35 17.24 -21.40
C ARG A 226 -1.90 16.08 -22.29
N ALA A 227 -2.66 14.99 -22.35
CA ALA A 227 -2.25 13.75 -23.02
C ALA A 227 -1.85 13.92 -24.49
N ALA A 228 -2.55 14.78 -25.25
CA ALA A 228 -2.24 15.03 -26.66
C ALA A 228 -0.88 15.73 -26.82
N VAL A 229 -0.59 16.73 -26.00
CA VAL A 229 0.69 17.47 -26.02
C VAL A 229 1.85 16.59 -25.62
N GLU A 230 1.67 15.75 -24.60
CA GLU A 230 2.68 14.78 -24.17
C GLU A 230 2.95 13.72 -25.23
N ALA A 231 1.92 13.22 -25.90
CA ALA A 231 2.08 12.23 -26.98
C ALA A 231 2.89 12.81 -28.15
N GLU A 232 2.66 14.06 -28.53
CA GLU A 232 3.45 14.72 -29.59
C GLU A 232 4.90 14.93 -29.17
N TYR A 233 5.15 15.39 -27.95
CA TYR A 233 6.50 15.54 -27.42
C TYR A 233 7.25 14.20 -27.36
N HIS A 234 6.63 13.13 -26.88
CA HIS A 234 7.21 11.79 -26.91
C HIS A 234 7.55 11.32 -28.32
N ALA A 235 6.67 11.59 -29.27
CA ALA A 235 6.91 11.24 -30.67
C ALA A 235 8.09 12.05 -31.28
N ALA A 236 8.24 13.33 -30.94
CA ALA A 236 9.35 14.17 -31.35
C ALA A 236 10.67 13.66 -30.76
N VAL A 237 10.70 13.40 -29.44
CA VAL A 237 11.88 12.83 -28.77
C VAL A 237 12.29 11.48 -29.39
N ALA A 238 11.32 10.61 -29.68
CA ALA A 238 11.58 9.29 -30.29
C ALA A 238 12.20 9.41 -31.71
N ARG A 239 11.94 10.50 -32.43
CA ARG A 239 12.55 10.80 -33.74
C ARG A 239 13.90 11.53 -33.64
N GLY A 240 14.35 11.86 -32.41
CA GLY A 240 15.55 12.68 -32.19
C GLY A 240 15.33 14.19 -32.43
N ASP A 241 14.08 14.63 -32.53
CA ASP A 241 13.69 16.01 -32.75
C ASP A 241 13.39 16.67 -31.37
N PHE A 242 14.47 17.09 -30.71
CA PHE A 242 14.36 17.77 -29.41
C PHE A 242 15.54 18.72 -29.20
N SER A 243 15.34 19.75 -28.35
CA SER A 243 16.39 20.68 -27.90
C SER A 243 16.35 20.78 -26.38
N ASN A 244 17.51 20.98 -25.77
CA ASN A 244 17.66 21.27 -24.36
C ASN A 244 17.93 22.77 -24.05
N GLU A 245 17.74 23.68 -25.02
CA GLU A 245 17.93 25.12 -24.84
C GLU A 245 17.15 25.71 -23.62
N TRP A 246 16.00 25.09 -23.29
CA TRP A 246 15.24 25.47 -22.10
C TRP A 246 16.02 25.24 -20.81
N VAL A 247 16.95 24.30 -20.77
CA VAL A 247 17.82 24.03 -19.61
C VAL A 247 18.77 25.19 -19.43
N ASP A 248 19.44 25.65 -20.53
CA ASP A 248 20.38 26.75 -20.50
C ASP A 248 19.70 28.04 -20.05
N TYR A 249 18.44 28.25 -20.48
CA TYR A 249 17.62 29.37 -20.03
C TYR A 249 17.39 29.37 -18.51
N ILE A 250 16.98 28.20 -17.95
CA ILE A 250 16.75 28.05 -16.50
C ILE A 250 18.04 28.23 -15.73
N LEU A 251 19.17 27.69 -16.19
CA LEU A 251 20.47 27.83 -15.56
C LEU A 251 20.92 29.30 -15.53
N ALA A 252 20.71 30.04 -16.61
CA ALA A 252 21.01 31.45 -16.69
C ALA A 252 20.14 32.28 -15.73
N GLU A 253 18.82 32.01 -15.64
CA GLU A 253 17.92 32.67 -14.68
C GLU A 253 18.33 32.39 -13.23
N ALA A 254 18.82 31.18 -12.94
CA ALA A 254 19.30 30.80 -11.62
C ALA A 254 20.69 31.37 -11.28
N GLY A 255 21.35 32.05 -12.22
CA GLY A 255 22.69 32.63 -12.03
C GLY A 255 23.80 31.56 -11.91
N VAL A 256 23.63 30.40 -12.55
CA VAL A 256 24.64 29.36 -12.54
C VAL A 256 25.84 29.76 -13.39
N GLU A 257 27.04 29.73 -12.81
CA GLU A 257 28.29 29.97 -13.51
C GLU A 257 28.63 28.78 -14.40
N THR A 258 28.87 29.03 -15.71
CA THR A 258 29.40 28.04 -16.67
C THR A 258 30.89 28.29 -16.87
N ALA A 259 31.75 27.31 -16.55
CA ALA A 259 33.17 27.38 -16.82
C ALA A 259 33.47 26.58 -18.11
N MET A 260 34.18 27.21 -19.07
CA MET A 260 34.85 26.43 -20.11
C MET A 260 36.25 26.04 -19.60
N GLU A 261 36.50 24.76 -19.45
CA GLU A 261 37.85 24.28 -19.28
C GLU A 261 38.63 24.56 -20.57
N PRO A 262 39.93 24.98 -20.48
CA PRO A 262 40.74 25.12 -21.68
C PRO A 262 40.76 23.81 -22.45
N SER A 263 40.48 23.86 -23.73
CA SER A 263 40.62 22.69 -24.62
C SER A 263 41.98 22.03 -24.42
N ASP A 264 41.96 20.71 -24.17
CA ASP A 264 43.19 19.89 -24.08
C ASP A 264 44.12 20.25 -25.23
N PRO A 265 45.40 20.58 -24.99
CA PRO A 265 46.29 20.86 -26.06
C PRO A 265 46.44 19.58 -26.94
N THR A 266 46.17 19.73 -28.21
CA THR A 266 46.35 18.68 -29.23
C THR A 266 47.66 17.95 -28.99
N PRO A 267 47.71 16.61 -28.86
CA PRO A 267 48.95 15.89 -28.74
C PRO A 267 49.79 16.12 -30.00
N LEU A 268 51.05 16.52 -29.79
CA LEU A 268 52.10 16.69 -30.81
C LEU A 268 52.40 15.39 -31.55
#